data_751f3e3d81cc44cdc6146ac42989c03c
#
_entry.id   751f3e3d81cc44cdc6146ac42989c03c
#
_cell.length_a   1.000
_cell.length_b   1.000
_cell.length_c   1.000
_cell.angle_alpha   90.00
_cell.angle_beta   90.00
_cell.angle_gamma   90.00
#
_symmetry.space_group_name_H-M   'P 1'
#
loop_
_entity.id
_entity.type
_entity.pdbx_description
1 polymer ?
#
loop_
_entity_poly.entity_id
_entity_poly.type
_entity_poly.pdbx_seq_one_letter_code
_entity_poly.pdbx_strand_id
1 'polypeptide(L)'
;MIAGPAPTALTRVPQPMTSLPDTPAPARPRKIIHIDMDAFYASVEQRDRPELRGLPVAVGGSRERGVVAAASYEARKFGVRSAMPSVTARRKCPELIFVPPRFDVYKAVSQQIRACFAEHTPLIEPLSLDEAYLDVTENLQGIASATEIAERIRARIRQETGLTASAGVSYNKFLAKLASDHRKPDGLFVITPRMGPGFVEALPVGRFHGVGPATSTRMNRLGIHTGLDLRAQSMAFLQQHFGKAGPYYYWISRGIDDRPVRPDRIRKSIGAETTFAIDLTALEAADAALQPLIDKVWRYCEATGIRGRTVTLKVKYADFSQATRSRTGLTLITARGEIAQVSRALLEPLFPPPRGVRLLGVTLSTLNSEEPAEAGAQLTLLV
;
A
#
# COMPACT_ATOMS: atom_id res chain seq x y z
N MET A 1 43.44 -67.52 59.16
CA MET A 1 43.03 -66.77 57.98
C MET A 1 41.66 -66.16 58.20
N ILE A 2 41.59 -64.86 58.50
CA ILE A 2 40.37 -64.16 58.89
C ILE A 2 40.01 -63.27 57.77
N ALA A 3 38.82 -63.44 57.12
CA ALA A 3 38.32 -62.65 56.08
C ALA A 3 37.70 -61.36 56.66
N GLY A 4 38.13 -60.19 56.12
CA GLY A 4 37.58 -58.91 56.52
C GLY A 4 36.30 -58.58 55.75
N PRO A 5 35.43 -57.71 56.28
CA PRO A 5 34.12 -57.40 55.67
C PRO A 5 34.21 -56.49 54.46
N ALA A 6 33.29 -56.70 53.52
CA ALA A 6 33.11 -55.91 52.29
C ALA A 6 32.58 -54.48 52.56
N PRO A 7 32.91 -53.50 51.75
CA PRO A 7 32.46 -52.13 51.97
C PRO A 7 30.99 -51.92 51.54
N THR A 8 30.28 -51.22 52.43
CA THR A 8 28.86 -50.83 52.25
C THR A 8 28.67 -49.90 51.16
N ALA A 9 27.70 -50.17 50.24
CA ALA A 9 27.29 -49.34 49.14
C ALA A 9 26.59 -48.06 49.63
N LEU A 10 27.13 -46.91 49.32
CA LEU A 10 26.51 -45.62 49.56
C LEU A 10 25.34 -45.42 48.58
N THR A 11 24.13 -45.39 49.10
CA THR A 11 22.89 -45.02 48.38
C THR A 11 22.97 -43.57 47.94
N ARG A 12 23.00 -43.32 46.62
CA ARG A 12 22.93 -41.99 45.99
C ARG A 12 21.51 -41.44 46.15
N VAL A 13 21.33 -40.36 46.90
CA VAL A 13 20.10 -39.57 46.98
C VAL A 13 19.86 -38.92 45.61
N PRO A 14 18.66 -39.02 45.01
CA PRO A 14 18.35 -38.34 43.75
C PRO A 14 18.33 -36.81 43.98
N GLN A 15 19.12 -36.06 43.20
CA GLN A 15 19.02 -34.62 43.15
C GLN A 15 17.67 -34.21 42.56
N PRO A 16 17.03 -33.11 43.00
CA PRO A 16 15.80 -32.61 42.41
C PRO A 16 16.06 -32.23 40.98
N MET A 17 15.18 -32.68 40.06
CA MET A 17 15.17 -32.32 38.63
C MET A 17 15.13 -30.80 38.49
N THR A 18 16.14 -30.27 37.83
CA THR A 18 16.18 -28.87 37.35
C THR A 18 14.89 -28.58 36.59
N SER A 19 14.25 -27.46 36.93
CA SER A 19 13.08 -26.88 36.32
C SER A 19 13.16 -26.96 34.80
N LEU A 20 12.07 -27.40 34.16
CA LEU A 20 11.85 -27.29 32.71
C LEU A 20 12.08 -25.84 32.27
N PRO A 21 12.67 -25.59 31.06
CA PRO A 21 12.83 -24.24 30.58
C PRO A 21 11.47 -23.56 30.50
N ASP A 22 11.39 -22.33 31.05
CA ASP A 22 10.21 -21.48 31.01
C ASP A 22 9.62 -21.48 29.59
N THR A 23 8.39 -21.98 29.46
CA THR A 23 7.60 -21.78 28.26
C THR A 23 7.50 -20.26 28.03
N PRO A 24 7.97 -19.72 26.92
CA PRO A 24 7.90 -18.28 26.71
C PRO A 24 6.44 -17.84 26.88
N ALA A 25 6.22 -16.84 27.74
CA ALA A 25 4.90 -16.27 27.95
C ALA A 25 4.26 -15.96 26.61
N PRO A 26 2.96 -16.26 26.39
CA PRO A 26 2.31 -16.00 25.11
C PRO A 26 2.54 -14.53 24.74
N ALA A 27 3.13 -14.31 23.57
CA ALA A 27 3.47 -12.97 23.09
C ALA A 27 2.22 -12.09 23.17
N ARG A 28 2.32 -10.95 23.84
CA ARG A 28 1.19 -10.01 23.96
C ARG A 28 0.66 -9.67 22.56
N PRO A 29 -0.65 -9.70 22.33
CA PRO A 29 -1.21 -9.34 21.03
C PRO A 29 -0.79 -7.92 20.68
N ARG A 30 -0.31 -7.72 19.43
CA ARG A 30 0.03 -6.38 18.93
C ARG A 30 -1.18 -5.48 18.97
N LYS A 31 -0.93 -4.17 19.05
CA LYS A 31 -1.93 -3.11 18.98
C LYS A 31 -1.69 -2.28 17.74
N ILE A 32 -2.43 -2.57 16.68
CA ILE A 32 -2.28 -1.93 15.37
C ILE A 32 -3.47 -1.00 15.14
N ILE A 33 -3.16 0.25 14.81
CA ILE A 33 -4.16 1.24 14.37
C ILE A 33 -3.96 1.47 12.87
N HIS A 34 -5.04 1.53 12.11
CA HIS A 34 -5.07 2.06 10.75
C HIS A 34 -5.87 3.35 10.76
N ILE A 35 -5.24 4.45 10.35
CA ILE A 35 -5.89 5.76 10.17
C ILE A 35 -6.06 5.99 8.68
N ASP A 36 -7.23 6.51 8.28
CA ASP A 36 -7.58 6.82 6.90
C ASP A 36 -8.45 8.08 6.87
N MET A 37 -7.98 9.11 6.18
CA MET A 37 -8.68 10.39 6.10
C MET A 37 -9.98 10.26 5.30
N ASP A 38 -11.02 10.93 5.75
CA ASP A 38 -12.33 10.86 5.11
C ASP A 38 -12.36 11.71 3.83
N ALA A 39 -12.53 11.05 2.67
CA ALA A 39 -12.59 11.69 1.35
C ALA A 39 -11.48 12.73 1.11
N PHE A 40 -10.23 12.42 1.48
CA PHE A 40 -9.12 13.33 1.77
C PHE A 40 -9.04 14.54 0.85
N TYR A 41 -8.75 14.36 -0.45
CA TYR A 41 -8.57 15.51 -1.35
C TYR A 41 -9.83 16.35 -1.50
N ALA A 42 -11.01 15.70 -1.58
CA ALA A 42 -12.27 16.43 -1.67
C ALA A 42 -12.58 17.20 -0.38
N SER A 43 -12.28 16.63 0.78
CA SER A 43 -12.45 17.28 2.07
C SER A 43 -11.51 18.49 2.24
N VAL A 44 -10.27 18.41 1.74
CA VAL A 44 -9.36 19.58 1.70
C VAL A 44 -9.94 20.69 0.81
N GLU A 45 -10.48 20.35 -0.35
CA GLU A 45 -11.09 21.36 -1.24
C GLU A 45 -12.33 22.00 -0.61
N GLN A 46 -13.21 21.21 0.05
CA GLN A 46 -14.39 21.73 0.75
C GLN A 46 -14.03 22.53 2.02
N ARG A 47 -12.90 22.21 2.66
CA ARG A 47 -12.38 22.99 3.80
C ARG A 47 -11.92 24.38 3.34
N ASP A 48 -11.08 24.41 2.31
CA ASP A 48 -10.44 25.64 1.83
C ASP A 48 -11.36 26.52 1.01
N ARG A 49 -12.46 25.95 0.48
CA ARG A 49 -13.46 26.62 -0.35
C ARG A 49 -14.86 26.40 0.23
N PRO A 50 -15.32 27.26 1.12
CA PRO A 50 -16.60 27.10 1.79
C PRO A 50 -17.82 26.95 0.85
N GLU A 51 -17.74 27.52 -0.36
CA GLU A 51 -18.77 27.41 -1.40
C GLU A 51 -18.94 25.98 -1.94
N LEU A 52 -17.98 25.08 -1.70
CA LEU A 52 -18.05 23.66 -2.10
C LEU A 52 -18.65 22.76 -1.02
N ARG A 53 -18.89 23.29 0.18
CA ARG A 53 -19.40 22.48 1.31
C ARG A 53 -20.82 22.02 1.05
N GLY A 54 -21.06 20.74 1.31
CA GLY A 54 -22.37 20.12 1.09
C GLY A 54 -22.69 19.81 -0.38
N LEU A 55 -21.80 20.16 -1.32
CA LEU A 55 -21.98 19.90 -2.74
C LEU A 55 -21.25 18.64 -3.19
N PRO A 56 -21.72 17.97 -4.25
CA PRO A 56 -21.02 16.82 -4.83
C PRO A 56 -19.76 17.28 -5.56
N VAL A 57 -18.59 17.02 -4.97
CA VAL A 57 -17.27 17.40 -5.47
C VAL A 57 -16.45 16.17 -5.84
N ALA A 58 -15.77 16.24 -6.99
CA ALA A 58 -14.74 15.29 -7.39
C ALA A 58 -13.43 16.03 -7.68
N VAL A 59 -12.37 15.64 -7.01
CA VAL A 59 -11.02 16.07 -7.35
C VAL A 59 -10.50 15.21 -8.49
N GLY A 60 -10.04 15.84 -9.58
CA GLY A 60 -9.53 15.10 -10.73
C GLY A 60 -9.66 15.89 -12.03
N GLY A 61 -9.31 15.21 -13.13
CA GLY A 61 -9.46 15.81 -14.48
C GLY A 61 -10.92 15.80 -14.93
N SER A 62 -11.45 16.97 -15.32
CA SER A 62 -12.80 17.09 -15.88
C SER A 62 -12.89 16.69 -17.36
N ARG A 63 -11.76 16.44 -18.02
CA ARG A 63 -11.65 16.13 -19.44
C ARG A 63 -12.21 14.72 -19.75
N GLU A 64 -12.45 14.46 -21.02
CA GLU A 64 -13.02 13.21 -21.54
C GLU A 64 -12.29 11.94 -21.05
N ARG A 65 -10.94 12.01 -20.96
CA ARG A 65 -10.07 10.94 -20.44
C ARG A 65 -9.65 11.16 -18.98
N GLY A 66 -10.32 12.06 -18.27
CA GLY A 66 -10.10 12.34 -16.87
C GLY A 66 -10.54 11.17 -15.98
N VAL A 67 -9.98 11.13 -14.76
CA VAL A 67 -10.30 10.15 -13.72
C VAL A 67 -10.54 10.89 -12.41
N VAL A 68 -11.51 10.43 -11.62
CA VAL A 68 -11.76 10.89 -10.26
C VAL A 68 -10.62 10.40 -9.36
N ALA A 69 -9.86 11.34 -8.78
CA ALA A 69 -8.85 11.00 -7.77
C ALA A 69 -9.50 10.80 -6.39
N ALA A 70 -10.41 11.69 -5.99
CA ALA A 70 -11.20 11.57 -4.78
C ALA A 70 -12.61 12.16 -5.00
N ALA A 71 -13.61 11.58 -4.32
CA ALA A 71 -14.99 12.05 -4.37
C ALA A 71 -15.48 12.38 -2.97
N SER A 72 -16.17 13.54 -2.81
CA SER A 72 -16.84 13.92 -1.56
C SER A 72 -17.94 12.93 -1.17
N TYR A 73 -18.35 12.93 0.08
CA TYR A 73 -19.42 12.03 0.54
C TYR A 73 -20.75 12.33 -0.17
N GLU A 74 -21.02 13.59 -0.51
CA GLU A 74 -22.16 14.00 -1.32
C GLU A 74 -22.12 13.35 -2.69
N ALA A 75 -20.96 13.38 -3.38
CA ALA A 75 -20.79 12.72 -4.68
C ALA A 75 -20.90 11.19 -4.58
N ARG A 76 -20.44 10.60 -3.46
CA ARG A 76 -20.52 9.15 -3.22
C ARG A 76 -21.98 8.65 -3.09
N LYS A 77 -22.94 9.49 -2.67
CA LYS A 77 -24.37 9.15 -2.65
C LYS A 77 -24.91 8.82 -4.04
N PHE A 78 -24.36 9.45 -5.10
CA PHE A 78 -24.69 9.16 -6.49
C PHE A 78 -23.86 7.99 -7.07
N GLY A 79 -23.06 7.31 -6.26
CA GLY A 79 -22.20 6.21 -6.69
C GLY A 79 -20.90 6.65 -7.38
N VAL A 80 -20.51 7.93 -7.28
CA VAL A 80 -19.18 8.39 -7.74
C VAL A 80 -18.11 7.88 -6.78
N ARG A 81 -16.99 7.35 -7.34
CA ARG A 81 -15.89 6.74 -6.57
C ARG A 81 -14.54 7.12 -7.20
N SER A 82 -13.48 7.03 -6.40
CA SER A 82 -12.09 7.12 -6.91
C SER A 82 -11.83 6.09 -8.01
N ALA A 83 -10.94 6.41 -8.93
CA ALA A 83 -10.62 5.67 -10.14
C ALA A 83 -11.74 5.59 -11.20
N MET A 84 -12.91 6.19 -10.97
CA MET A 84 -13.99 6.23 -11.96
C MET A 84 -13.64 7.20 -13.10
N PRO A 85 -13.89 6.84 -14.38
CA PRO A 85 -13.78 7.80 -15.49
C PRO A 85 -14.69 9.01 -15.28
N SER A 86 -14.18 10.22 -15.55
CA SER A 86 -14.90 11.49 -15.30
C SER A 86 -16.22 11.59 -16.07
N VAL A 87 -16.25 11.04 -17.28
CA VAL A 87 -17.48 10.96 -18.10
C VAL A 87 -18.54 10.09 -17.41
N THR A 88 -18.13 8.96 -16.82
CA THR A 88 -19.05 8.10 -16.08
C THR A 88 -19.52 8.76 -14.78
N ALA A 89 -18.62 9.47 -14.08
CA ALA A 89 -18.95 10.21 -12.86
C ALA A 89 -20.02 11.30 -13.15
N ARG A 90 -19.85 12.08 -14.22
CA ARG A 90 -20.84 13.09 -14.66
C ARG A 90 -22.20 12.49 -15.00
N ARG A 91 -22.22 11.34 -15.68
CA ARG A 91 -23.50 10.63 -15.97
C ARG A 91 -24.22 10.21 -14.72
N LYS A 92 -23.48 9.81 -13.67
CA LYS A 92 -24.07 9.40 -12.37
C LYS A 92 -24.51 10.60 -11.54
N CYS A 93 -23.81 11.72 -11.63
CA CYS A 93 -24.09 12.94 -10.89
C CYS A 93 -23.91 14.13 -11.86
N PRO A 94 -25.00 14.60 -12.54
CA PRO A 94 -24.92 15.72 -13.47
C PRO A 94 -24.43 17.03 -12.82
N GLU A 95 -24.72 17.23 -11.54
CA GLU A 95 -24.33 18.39 -10.74
C GLU A 95 -22.90 18.30 -10.18
N LEU A 96 -22.14 17.26 -10.56
CA LEU A 96 -20.79 17.02 -10.04
C LEU A 96 -19.82 18.15 -10.40
N ILE A 97 -19.25 18.76 -9.37
CA ILE A 97 -18.25 19.81 -9.50
C ILE A 97 -16.86 19.16 -9.56
N PHE A 98 -16.16 19.33 -10.69
CA PHE A 98 -14.76 18.88 -10.81
C PHE A 98 -13.80 19.97 -10.38
N VAL A 99 -12.90 19.63 -9.47
CA VAL A 99 -11.83 20.51 -8.97
C VAL A 99 -10.48 19.95 -9.37
N PRO A 100 -9.60 20.77 -9.98
CA PRO A 100 -8.21 20.35 -10.25
C PRO A 100 -7.46 19.98 -8.96
N PRO A 101 -6.61 18.94 -8.95
CA PRO A 101 -5.88 18.54 -7.76
C PRO A 101 -4.78 19.55 -7.40
N ARG A 102 -4.62 19.82 -6.10
CA ARG A 102 -3.56 20.65 -5.49
C ARG A 102 -2.63 19.77 -4.65
N PHE A 103 -1.78 18.96 -5.32
CA PHE A 103 -0.95 17.97 -4.63
C PHE A 103 0.07 18.56 -3.64
N ASP A 104 0.51 19.78 -3.82
CA ASP A 104 1.34 20.53 -2.88
C ASP A 104 0.62 20.74 -1.54
N VAL A 105 -0.64 21.18 -1.59
CA VAL A 105 -1.51 21.34 -0.39
C VAL A 105 -1.75 19.98 0.27
N TYR A 106 -2.11 18.95 -0.51
CA TYR A 106 -2.38 17.62 0.06
C TYR A 106 -1.15 17.02 0.74
N LYS A 107 0.07 17.25 0.20
CA LYS A 107 1.32 16.83 0.83
C LYS A 107 1.58 17.57 2.15
N ALA A 108 1.34 18.87 2.18
CA ALA A 108 1.51 19.67 3.40
C ALA A 108 0.55 19.19 4.50
N VAL A 109 -0.73 18.96 4.18
CA VAL A 109 -1.71 18.40 5.13
C VAL A 109 -1.31 16.99 5.57
N SER A 110 -0.82 16.15 4.65
CA SER A 110 -0.33 14.81 4.97
C SER A 110 0.83 14.85 5.98
N GLN A 111 1.73 15.85 5.88
CA GLN A 111 2.82 16.03 6.85
C GLN A 111 2.29 16.41 8.24
N GLN A 112 1.28 17.29 8.33
CA GLN A 112 0.62 17.62 9.60
C GLN A 112 -0.01 16.40 10.25
N ILE A 113 -0.72 15.58 9.46
CA ILE A 113 -1.33 14.33 9.93
C ILE A 113 -0.27 13.36 10.47
N ARG A 114 0.85 13.20 9.76
CA ARG A 114 1.95 12.34 10.20
C ARG A 114 2.64 12.84 11.47
N ALA A 115 2.71 14.14 11.68
CA ALA A 115 3.19 14.70 12.94
C ALA A 115 2.30 14.29 14.12
N CYS A 116 0.96 14.28 13.95
CA CYS A 116 0.05 13.75 14.96
C CYS A 116 0.29 12.27 15.30
N PHE A 117 0.66 11.45 14.31
CA PHE A 117 1.01 10.04 14.55
C PHE A 117 2.30 9.89 15.34
N ALA A 118 3.31 10.69 15.00
CA ALA A 118 4.64 10.63 15.60
C ALA A 118 4.65 10.99 17.11
N GLU A 119 3.63 11.70 17.60
CA GLU A 119 3.44 11.97 19.03
C GLU A 119 3.20 10.66 19.84
N HIS A 120 2.75 9.57 19.18
CA HIS A 120 2.37 8.35 19.84
C HIS A 120 3.32 7.17 19.58
N THR A 121 3.90 7.07 18.39
CA THR A 121 4.80 5.95 18.02
C THR A 121 5.72 6.33 16.86
N PRO A 122 6.97 5.83 16.84
CA PRO A 122 7.85 5.91 15.67
C PRO A 122 7.50 4.85 14.60
N LEU A 123 6.74 3.80 14.95
CA LEU A 123 6.38 2.73 14.04
C LEU A 123 5.15 3.10 13.21
N ILE A 124 5.39 3.95 12.20
CA ILE A 124 4.39 4.47 11.27
C ILE A 124 4.71 3.97 9.86
N GLU A 125 3.80 3.22 9.24
CA GLU A 125 3.91 2.79 7.84
C GLU A 125 2.91 3.53 6.97
N PRO A 126 3.31 4.60 6.26
CA PRO A 126 2.45 5.29 5.32
C PRO A 126 2.13 4.41 4.10
N LEU A 127 0.87 4.32 3.72
CA LEU A 127 0.41 3.65 2.50
C LEU A 127 0.20 4.64 1.36
N SER A 128 -0.29 5.84 1.70
CA SER A 128 -0.57 6.95 0.77
C SER A 128 -0.33 8.30 1.48
N LEU A 129 -0.88 9.39 0.94
CA LEU A 129 -0.88 10.69 1.61
C LEU A 129 -1.89 10.76 2.76
N ASP A 130 -2.91 9.92 2.76
CA ASP A 130 -4.10 9.98 3.61
C ASP A 130 -4.26 8.79 4.56
N GLU A 131 -3.44 7.75 4.43
CA GLU A 131 -3.56 6.57 5.29
C GLU A 131 -2.23 6.02 5.76
N ALA A 132 -2.24 5.47 6.98
CA ALA A 132 -1.07 4.81 7.56
C ALA A 132 -1.49 3.72 8.56
N TYR A 133 -0.60 2.71 8.71
CA TYR A 133 -0.60 1.83 9.88
C TYR A 133 0.32 2.39 10.96
N LEU A 134 -0.12 2.25 12.21
CA LEU A 134 0.67 2.56 13.41
C LEU A 134 0.73 1.31 14.28
N ASP A 135 1.91 0.94 14.73
CA ASP A 135 2.06 -0.04 15.82
C ASP A 135 2.23 0.72 17.13
N VAL A 136 1.24 0.62 17.99
CA VAL A 136 1.20 1.27 19.31
C VAL A 136 1.26 0.25 20.46
N THR A 137 1.77 -0.94 20.17
CA THR A 137 1.98 -2.00 21.19
C THR A 137 2.83 -1.46 22.31
N GLU A 138 3.96 -0.82 21.95
CA GLU A 138 4.80 0.00 22.80
C GLU A 138 4.67 1.44 22.29
N ASN A 139 4.01 2.32 23.05
CA ASN A 139 3.78 3.70 22.61
C ASN A 139 4.53 4.71 23.50
N LEU A 140 4.83 5.88 22.96
CA LEU A 140 5.66 6.90 23.59
C LEU A 140 5.04 7.54 24.85
N GLN A 141 3.71 7.45 24.98
CA GLN A 141 2.98 8.12 26.08
C GLN A 141 2.53 7.13 27.18
N GLY A 142 2.86 5.85 27.07
CA GLY A 142 2.47 4.83 28.04
C GLY A 142 0.97 4.58 28.15
N ILE A 143 0.19 4.96 27.10
CA ILE A 143 -1.26 4.78 27.08
C ILE A 143 -1.59 3.28 26.88
N ALA A 144 -2.32 2.71 27.81
CA ALA A 144 -2.64 1.29 27.78
C ALA A 144 -3.62 0.90 26.65
N SER A 145 -4.52 1.80 26.27
CA SER A 145 -5.58 1.54 25.30
C SER A 145 -5.24 2.08 23.91
N ALA A 146 -5.13 1.18 22.90
CA ALA A 146 -5.00 1.59 21.50
C ALA A 146 -6.25 2.33 20.98
N THR A 147 -7.42 2.05 21.53
CA THR A 147 -8.65 2.77 21.22
C THR A 147 -8.55 4.23 21.63
N GLU A 148 -8.07 4.49 22.85
CA GLU A 148 -7.83 5.85 23.35
C GLU A 148 -6.79 6.59 22.48
N ILE A 149 -5.71 5.92 22.08
CA ILE A 149 -4.71 6.52 21.18
C ILE A 149 -5.37 6.91 19.86
N ALA A 150 -6.19 6.04 19.27
CA ALA A 150 -6.89 6.31 18.02
C ALA A 150 -7.87 7.49 18.14
N GLU A 151 -8.57 7.62 19.26
CA GLU A 151 -9.45 8.76 19.57
C GLU A 151 -8.66 10.06 19.68
N ARG A 152 -7.54 10.06 20.41
CA ARG A 152 -6.65 11.23 20.55
C ARG A 152 -6.09 11.67 19.20
N ILE A 153 -5.60 10.73 18.39
CA ILE A 153 -5.08 11.02 17.04
C ILE A 153 -6.18 11.66 16.18
N ARG A 154 -7.41 11.11 16.14
CA ARG A 154 -8.53 11.66 15.37
C ARG A 154 -8.93 13.06 15.84
N ALA A 155 -8.97 13.28 17.15
CA ALA A 155 -9.24 14.59 17.73
C ALA A 155 -8.16 15.61 17.37
N ARG A 156 -6.86 15.19 17.44
CA ARG A 156 -5.72 16.03 17.09
C ARG A 156 -5.73 16.41 15.61
N ILE A 157 -5.97 15.45 14.72
CA ILE A 157 -6.12 15.70 13.27
C ILE A 157 -7.22 16.75 13.03
N ARG A 158 -8.39 16.60 13.66
CA ARG A 158 -9.49 17.56 13.51
C ARG A 158 -9.10 18.96 13.98
N GLN A 159 -8.43 19.06 15.12
CA GLN A 159 -7.96 20.32 15.67
C GLN A 159 -6.94 21.01 14.75
N GLU A 160 -5.94 20.28 14.27
CA GLU A 160 -4.85 20.83 13.46
C GLU A 160 -5.23 21.12 12.02
N THR A 161 -6.09 20.28 11.44
CA THR A 161 -6.35 20.33 10.00
C THR A 161 -7.78 20.73 9.63
N GLY A 162 -8.71 20.74 10.56
CA GLY A 162 -10.15 20.92 10.31
C GLY A 162 -10.78 19.75 9.52
N LEU A 163 -10.07 18.62 9.37
CA LEU A 163 -10.53 17.44 8.62
C LEU A 163 -10.85 16.28 9.58
N THR A 164 -11.61 15.29 9.07
CA THR A 164 -11.92 14.08 9.81
C THR A 164 -11.13 12.89 9.30
N ALA A 165 -10.86 11.95 10.20
CA ALA A 165 -10.27 10.67 9.91
C ALA A 165 -11.07 9.53 10.53
N SER A 166 -11.13 8.40 9.85
CA SER A 166 -11.65 7.16 10.40
C SER A 166 -10.52 6.26 10.88
N ALA A 167 -10.72 5.57 11.99
CA ALA A 167 -9.72 4.70 12.60
C ALA A 167 -10.23 3.27 12.77
N GLY A 168 -9.35 2.31 12.49
CA GLY A 168 -9.55 0.91 12.79
C GLY A 168 -8.49 0.42 13.77
N VAL A 169 -8.90 -0.22 14.85
CA VAL A 169 -8.00 -0.77 15.86
C VAL A 169 -8.11 -2.29 15.85
N SER A 170 -6.98 -2.98 15.77
CA SER A 170 -6.95 -4.44 15.85
C SER A 170 -5.57 -4.96 16.27
N TYR A 171 -5.39 -6.28 16.23
CA TYR A 171 -4.15 -6.96 16.57
C TYR A 171 -3.24 -7.26 15.36
N ASN A 172 -3.67 -6.90 14.14
CA ASN A 172 -2.88 -6.99 12.93
C ASN A 172 -3.31 -5.96 11.88
N LYS A 173 -2.48 -5.79 10.85
CA LYS A 173 -2.68 -4.78 9.78
C LYS A 173 -3.93 -5.05 8.95
N PHE A 174 -4.20 -6.31 8.59
CA PHE A 174 -5.34 -6.68 7.77
C PHE A 174 -6.66 -6.28 8.44
N LEU A 175 -6.84 -6.65 9.70
CA LEU A 175 -8.06 -6.35 10.45
C LEU A 175 -8.18 -4.88 10.82
N ALA A 176 -7.07 -4.21 11.16
CA ALA A 176 -7.08 -2.78 11.43
C ALA A 176 -7.58 -1.98 10.21
N LYS A 177 -7.14 -2.36 8.99
CA LYS A 177 -7.61 -1.69 7.77
C LYS A 177 -9.08 -1.97 7.46
N LEU A 178 -9.56 -3.19 7.66
CA LEU A 178 -10.99 -3.50 7.53
C LEU A 178 -11.83 -2.73 8.55
N ALA A 179 -11.34 -2.61 9.79
CA ALA A 179 -12.01 -1.88 10.85
C ALA A 179 -12.16 -0.39 10.52
N SER A 180 -11.13 0.26 9.93
CA SER A 180 -11.19 1.68 9.59
C SER A 180 -12.27 2.01 8.54
N ASP A 181 -12.64 1.06 7.69
CA ASP A 181 -13.69 1.23 6.69
C ASP A 181 -15.11 0.97 7.22
N HIS A 182 -15.23 0.36 8.42
CA HIS A 182 -16.50 -0.16 8.90
C HIS A 182 -17.51 0.94 9.31
N ARG A 183 -17.03 2.07 9.84
CA ARG A 183 -17.86 3.19 10.33
C ARG A 183 -17.47 4.53 9.71
N LYS A 184 -17.02 4.56 8.43
CA LYS A 184 -16.77 5.82 7.72
C LYS A 184 -18.07 6.59 7.45
N PRO A 185 -18.07 7.94 7.48
CA PRO A 185 -16.98 8.84 7.86
C PRO A 185 -16.88 9.07 9.38
N ASP A 186 -15.74 9.63 9.79
CA ASP A 186 -15.46 10.08 11.17
C ASP A 186 -15.72 8.99 12.21
N GLY A 187 -15.43 7.74 11.84
CA GLY A 187 -15.72 6.57 12.64
C GLY A 187 -14.48 5.97 13.32
N LEU A 188 -14.75 5.19 14.36
CA LEU A 188 -13.79 4.32 15.00
C LEU A 188 -14.42 2.95 15.18
N PHE A 189 -13.69 1.90 14.82
CA PHE A 189 -14.13 0.52 15.03
C PHE A 189 -12.98 -0.34 15.53
N VAL A 190 -13.26 -1.25 16.46
CA VAL A 190 -12.29 -2.13 17.08
C VAL A 190 -12.64 -3.59 16.76
N ILE A 191 -11.67 -4.33 16.23
CA ILE A 191 -11.77 -5.78 16.05
C ILE A 191 -10.78 -6.44 17.00
N THR A 192 -11.30 -7.00 18.10
CA THR A 192 -10.49 -7.70 19.11
C THR A 192 -10.05 -9.08 18.60
N PRO A 193 -9.03 -9.74 19.22
CA PRO A 193 -8.63 -11.10 18.86
C PRO A 193 -9.79 -12.10 18.91
N ARG A 194 -10.72 -11.95 19.86
CA ARG A 194 -11.91 -12.79 19.98
C ARG A 194 -12.89 -12.61 18.81
N MET A 195 -12.99 -11.38 18.29
CA MET A 195 -13.92 -11.04 17.19
C MET A 195 -13.35 -11.40 15.82
N GLY A 196 -12.02 -11.31 15.66
CA GLY A 196 -11.35 -11.36 14.35
C GLY A 196 -11.76 -12.54 13.48
N PRO A 197 -11.67 -13.80 13.93
CA PRO A 197 -12.03 -14.94 13.09
C PRO A 197 -13.48 -14.89 12.59
N GLY A 198 -14.45 -14.66 13.49
CA GLY A 198 -15.87 -14.57 13.11
C GLY A 198 -16.18 -13.37 12.22
N PHE A 199 -15.51 -12.22 12.43
CA PHE A 199 -15.65 -11.05 11.57
C PHE A 199 -15.21 -11.36 10.14
N VAL A 200 -14.08 -12.05 9.97
CA VAL A 200 -13.55 -12.43 8.66
C VAL A 200 -14.43 -13.47 7.97
N GLU A 201 -14.93 -14.46 8.69
CA GLU A 201 -15.79 -15.52 8.14
C GLU A 201 -17.02 -14.98 7.43
N ALA A 202 -17.68 -13.99 8.03
CA ALA A 202 -18.89 -13.35 7.47
C ALA A 202 -18.60 -12.39 6.30
N LEU A 203 -17.35 -11.99 6.08
CA LEU A 203 -17.00 -10.95 5.14
C LEU A 203 -17.00 -11.49 3.68
N PRO A 204 -17.67 -10.84 2.72
CA PRO A 204 -17.51 -11.16 1.31
C PRO A 204 -16.05 -10.99 0.86
N VAL A 205 -15.51 -11.92 0.05
CA VAL A 205 -14.08 -11.89 -0.37
C VAL A 205 -13.69 -10.62 -1.11
N GLY A 206 -14.61 -9.99 -1.82
CA GLY A 206 -14.38 -8.70 -2.49
C GLY A 206 -14.17 -7.52 -1.54
N ARG A 207 -14.41 -7.70 -0.23
CA ARG A 207 -14.14 -6.70 0.82
C ARG A 207 -12.78 -6.92 1.50
N PHE A 208 -12.10 -8.01 1.21
CA PHE A 208 -10.78 -8.27 1.75
C PHE A 208 -9.75 -7.28 1.17
N HIS A 209 -8.98 -6.65 2.05
CA HIS A 209 -7.87 -5.84 1.58
C HIS A 209 -6.87 -6.71 0.79
N GLY A 210 -6.51 -6.27 -0.41
CA GLY A 210 -5.67 -7.05 -1.33
C GLY A 210 -6.44 -7.95 -2.32
N VAL A 211 -7.79 -8.02 -2.21
CA VAL A 211 -8.65 -8.69 -3.17
C VAL A 211 -9.35 -7.65 -4.04
N GLY A 212 -8.79 -7.38 -5.22
CA GLY A 212 -9.41 -6.50 -6.22
C GLY A 212 -10.53 -7.19 -6.99
N PRO A 213 -11.30 -6.45 -7.85
CA PRO A 213 -12.44 -6.99 -8.60
C PRO A 213 -12.12 -8.24 -9.42
N ALA A 214 -10.98 -8.26 -10.13
CA ALA A 214 -10.57 -9.43 -10.93
C ALA A 214 -10.30 -10.66 -10.05
N THR A 215 -9.65 -10.48 -8.90
CA THR A 215 -9.39 -11.58 -7.96
C THR A 215 -10.68 -12.07 -7.31
N SER A 216 -11.56 -11.15 -6.91
CA SER A 216 -12.89 -11.50 -6.36
C SER A 216 -13.73 -12.29 -7.37
N THR A 217 -13.77 -11.85 -8.63
CA THR A 217 -14.44 -12.61 -9.70
C THR A 217 -13.84 -14.00 -9.87
N ARG A 218 -12.51 -14.14 -9.81
CA ARG A 218 -11.85 -15.45 -9.90
C ARG A 218 -12.17 -16.32 -8.68
N MET A 219 -12.18 -15.77 -7.48
CA MET A 219 -12.61 -16.49 -6.26
C MET A 219 -14.04 -16.98 -6.37
N ASN A 220 -14.97 -16.11 -6.80
CA ASN A 220 -16.37 -16.46 -6.96
C ASN A 220 -16.60 -17.60 -7.97
N ARG A 221 -15.84 -17.63 -9.08
CA ARG A 221 -15.88 -18.75 -10.05
C ARG A 221 -15.41 -20.08 -9.46
N LEU A 222 -14.61 -20.05 -8.41
CA LEU A 222 -14.14 -21.22 -7.67
C LEU A 222 -15.06 -21.57 -6.49
N GLY A 223 -16.24 -20.93 -6.38
CA GLY A 223 -17.19 -21.14 -5.29
C GLY A 223 -16.78 -20.47 -3.97
N ILE A 224 -15.81 -19.53 -4.00
CA ILE A 224 -15.32 -18.81 -2.83
C ILE A 224 -15.95 -17.42 -2.82
N HIS A 225 -16.99 -17.20 -2.02
CA HIS A 225 -17.75 -15.96 -1.93
C HIS A 225 -17.46 -15.18 -0.64
N THR A 226 -17.21 -15.89 0.45
CA THR A 226 -17.02 -15.35 1.81
C THR A 226 -15.67 -15.75 2.41
N GLY A 227 -15.33 -15.15 3.55
CA GLY A 227 -14.16 -15.55 4.32
C GLY A 227 -14.24 -16.99 4.82
N LEU A 228 -15.45 -17.50 5.12
CA LEU A 228 -15.67 -18.88 5.50
C LEU A 228 -15.31 -19.84 4.35
N ASP A 229 -15.78 -19.55 3.14
CA ASP A 229 -15.45 -20.36 1.96
C ASP A 229 -13.94 -20.33 1.69
N LEU A 230 -13.31 -19.16 1.83
CA LEU A 230 -11.87 -19.01 1.65
C LEU A 230 -11.07 -19.77 2.71
N ARG A 231 -11.52 -19.77 3.96
CA ARG A 231 -10.91 -20.50 5.08
C ARG A 231 -10.99 -22.02 4.89
N ALA A 232 -12.04 -22.51 4.26
CA ALA A 232 -12.22 -23.93 3.95
C ALA A 232 -11.19 -24.46 2.93
N GLN A 233 -10.54 -23.56 2.15
CA GLN A 233 -9.57 -23.98 1.14
C GLN A 233 -8.23 -24.37 1.76
N SER A 234 -7.57 -25.37 1.17
CA SER A 234 -6.22 -25.77 1.53
C SER A 234 -5.19 -24.75 1.04
N MET A 235 -4.03 -24.68 1.71
CA MET A 235 -2.88 -23.88 1.28
C MET A 235 -2.47 -24.22 -0.16
N ALA A 236 -2.40 -25.53 -0.50
CA ALA A 236 -2.00 -26.01 -1.82
C ALA A 236 -3.00 -25.55 -2.91
N PHE A 237 -4.30 -25.63 -2.64
CA PHE A 237 -5.34 -25.13 -3.56
C PHE A 237 -5.16 -23.63 -3.81
N LEU A 238 -4.98 -22.82 -2.76
CA LEU A 238 -4.82 -21.39 -2.90
C LEU A 238 -3.50 -21.00 -3.63
N GLN A 239 -2.42 -21.74 -3.40
CA GLN A 239 -1.17 -21.54 -4.15
C GLN A 239 -1.32 -21.91 -5.63
N GLN A 240 -2.00 -23.00 -5.95
CA GLN A 240 -2.28 -23.41 -7.32
C GLN A 240 -3.09 -22.35 -8.07
N HIS A 241 -4.13 -21.80 -7.45
CA HIS A 241 -5.03 -20.85 -8.11
C HIS A 241 -4.59 -19.39 -8.04
N PHE A 242 -3.82 -18.98 -7.04
CA PHE A 242 -3.45 -17.57 -6.81
C PHE A 242 -1.93 -17.34 -6.72
N GLY A 243 -1.12 -18.37 -6.95
CA GLY A 243 0.33 -18.28 -6.95
C GLY A 243 0.89 -17.74 -5.64
N LYS A 244 1.79 -16.77 -5.72
CA LYS A 244 2.45 -16.15 -4.56
C LYS A 244 1.48 -15.48 -3.56
N ALA A 245 0.25 -15.17 -3.97
CA ALA A 245 -0.75 -14.58 -3.08
C ALA A 245 -1.54 -15.65 -2.27
N GLY A 246 -1.45 -16.93 -2.65
CA GLY A 246 -2.15 -18.02 -1.98
C GLY A 246 -1.92 -18.09 -0.47
N PRO A 247 -0.67 -18.06 0.03
CA PRO A 247 -0.38 -18.06 1.46
C PRO A 247 -0.99 -16.84 2.19
N TYR A 248 -0.97 -15.67 1.58
CA TYR A 248 -1.60 -14.50 2.15
C TYR A 248 -3.11 -14.72 2.34
N TYR A 249 -3.81 -15.20 1.33
CA TYR A 249 -5.25 -15.47 1.42
C TYR A 249 -5.58 -16.55 2.45
N TYR A 250 -4.75 -17.57 2.57
CA TYR A 250 -4.90 -18.62 3.57
C TYR A 250 -4.86 -18.07 5.00
N TRP A 251 -3.91 -17.21 5.32
CA TRP A 251 -3.75 -16.67 6.65
C TRP A 251 -4.79 -15.60 6.99
N ILE A 252 -5.04 -14.64 6.08
CA ILE A 252 -6.02 -13.57 6.36
C ILE A 252 -7.45 -14.10 6.51
N SER A 253 -7.83 -15.20 5.83
CA SER A 253 -9.13 -15.84 6.03
C SER A 253 -9.33 -16.41 7.44
N ARG A 254 -8.23 -16.57 8.18
CA ARG A 254 -8.19 -17.00 9.59
C ARG A 254 -8.02 -15.84 10.56
N GLY A 255 -8.03 -14.59 10.04
CA GLY A 255 -7.78 -13.39 10.84
C GLY A 255 -6.32 -13.22 11.25
N ILE A 256 -5.38 -13.88 10.58
CA ILE A 256 -3.95 -13.87 10.87
C ILE A 256 -3.20 -13.05 9.84
N ASP A 257 -2.39 -12.08 10.31
CA ASP A 257 -1.48 -11.28 9.50
C ASP A 257 -0.27 -10.85 10.35
N ASP A 258 0.82 -11.58 10.20
CA ASP A 258 2.03 -11.37 11.01
C ASP A 258 2.96 -10.29 10.47
N ARG A 259 2.61 -9.65 9.35
CA ARG A 259 3.43 -8.59 8.77
C ARG A 259 3.60 -7.44 9.78
N PRO A 260 4.85 -7.03 10.09
CA PRO A 260 5.09 -5.89 10.98
C PRO A 260 4.71 -4.57 10.30
N VAL A 261 4.52 -3.52 11.10
CA VAL A 261 4.48 -2.14 10.63
C VAL A 261 5.92 -1.71 10.30
N ARG A 262 6.17 -1.28 9.06
CA ARG A 262 7.50 -0.92 8.55
C ARG A 262 7.58 0.56 8.21
N PRO A 263 8.25 1.37 9.04
CA PRO A 263 8.38 2.82 8.81
C PRO A 263 9.38 3.14 7.69
N ASP A 264 10.32 2.27 7.43
CA ASP A 264 11.50 2.42 6.58
C ASP A 264 11.33 1.78 5.19
N ARG A 265 10.17 1.97 4.57
CA ARG A 265 9.90 1.39 3.25
C ARG A 265 10.83 1.97 2.19
N ILE A 266 11.74 1.13 1.70
CA ILE A 266 12.66 1.49 0.60
C ILE A 266 11.87 1.69 -0.69
N ARG A 267 12.12 2.81 -1.39
CA ARG A 267 11.54 3.09 -2.71
C ARG A 267 12.16 2.15 -3.75
N LYS A 268 11.32 1.46 -4.52
CA LYS A 268 11.76 0.49 -5.54
C LYS A 268 11.79 1.06 -6.95
N SER A 269 11.09 2.16 -7.21
CA SER A 269 11.04 2.78 -8.55
C SER A 269 10.64 4.24 -8.49
N ILE A 270 11.02 4.98 -9.54
CA ILE A 270 10.66 6.37 -9.81
C ILE A 270 10.04 6.39 -11.20
N GLY A 271 8.78 6.79 -11.33
CA GLY A 271 8.10 6.80 -12.64
C GLY A 271 7.19 7.98 -12.84
N ALA A 272 6.97 8.30 -14.12
CA ALA A 272 6.00 9.27 -14.57
C ALA A 272 5.24 8.72 -15.78
N GLU A 273 3.93 8.94 -15.83
CA GLU A 273 3.10 8.57 -16.97
C GLU A 273 2.05 9.64 -17.25
N THR A 274 1.60 9.69 -18.50
CA THR A 274 0.52 10.60 -18.92
C THR A 274 -0.40 9.94 -19.94
N THR A 275 -1.69 10.25 -19.84
CA THR A 275 -2.71 9.89 -20.83
C THR A 275 -2.94 11.07 -21.74
N PHE A 276 -2.84 10.88 -23.05
CA PHE A 276 -3.02 11.93 -24.06
C PHE A 276 -4.50 12.17 -24.35
N ALA A 277 -4.84 13.40 -24.71
CA ALA A 277 -6.19 13.74 -25.16
C ALA A 277 -6.52 13.06 -26.51
N ILE A 278 -5.54 13.05 -27.42
CA ILE A 278 -5.58 12.40 -28.74
C ILE A 278 -4.53 11.32 -28.77
N ASP A 279 -4.85 10.16 -29.35
CA ASP A 279 -3.90 9.05 -29.45
C ASP A 279 -2.76 9.40 -30.41
N LEU A 280 -1.54 9.02 -30.04
CA LEU A 280 -0.35 9.24 -30.85
C LEU A 280 -0.17 8.09 -31.84
N THR A 281 0.15 8.41 -33.09
CA THR A 281 0.36 7.42 -34.18
C THR A 281 1.75 7.53 -34.81
N ALA A 282 2.46 8.65 -34.63
CA ALA A 282 3.80 8.89 -35.14
C ALA A 282 4.87 8.72 -34.05
N LEU A 283 6.01 8.12 -34.41
CA LEU A 283 7.12 7.88 -33.49
C LEU A 283 7.67 9.19 -32.93
N GLU A 284 7.83 10.21 -33.77
CA GLU A 284 8.39 11.50 -33.39
C GLU A 284 7.50 12.21 -32.36
N ALA A 285 6.18 12.12 -32.53
CA ALA A 285 5.21 12.68 -31.58
C ALA A 285 5.28 11.92 -30.22
N ALA A 286 5.43 10.62 -30.25
CA ALA A 286 5.54 9.79 -29.05
C ALA A 286 6.88 10.04 -28.32
N ASP A 287 8.00 10.15 -29.04
CA ASP A 287 9.30 10.50 -28.47
C ASP A 287 9.29 11.90 -27.84
N ALA A 288 8.73 12.90 -28.53
CA ALA A 288 8.56 14.24 -27.96
C ALA A 288 7.69 14.23 -26.69
N ALA A 289 6.64 13.40 -26.64
CA ALA A 289 5.75 13.25 -25.48
C ALA A 289 6.42 12.56 -24.30
N LEU A 290 7.47 11.76 -24.52
CA LEU A 290 8.27 11.15 -23.45
C LEU A 290 9.16 12.16 -22.72
N GLN A 291 9.62 13.22 -23.39
CA GLN A 291 10.60 14.14 -22.84
C GLN A 291 10.17 14.77 -21.50
N PRO A 292 8.95 15.32 -21.33
CA PRO A 292 8.51 15.85 -20.04
C PRO A 292 8.35 14.79 -18.95
N LEU A 293 8.11 13.53 -19.31
CA LEU A 293 8.05 12.41 -18.35
C LEU A 293 9.46 12.05 -17.86
N ILE A 294 10.43 12.03 -18.76
CA ILE A 294 11.84 11.82 -18.44
C ILE A 294 12.34 12.95 -17.56
N ASP A 295 12.01 14.20 -17.86
CA ASP A 295 12.36 15.37 -17.03
C ASP A 295 11.81 15.23 -15.60
N LYS A 296 10.59 14.73 -15.46
CA LYS A 296 9.98 14.54 -14.14
C LYS A 296 10.69 13.44 -13.34
N VAL A 297 11.06 12.35 -13.99
CA VAL A 297 11.83 11.26 -13.37
C VAL A 297 13.22 11.78 -12.98
N TRP A 298 13.90 12.48 -13.89
CA TRP A 298 15.26 12.96 -13.68
C TRP A 298 15.35 14.02 -12.58
N ARG A 299 14.44 14.99 -12.56
CA ARG A 299 14.36 15.98 -11.46
C ARG A 299 14.26 15.35 -10.09
N TYR A 300 13.50 14.26 -9.97
CA TYR A 300 13.44 13.50 -8.70
C TYR A 300 14.80 12.86 -8.37
N CYS A 301 15.47 12.29 -9.38
CA CYS A 301 16.80 11.72 -9.22
C CYS A 301 17.85 12.76 -8.77
N GLU A 302 17.80 13.97 -9.32
CA GLU A 302 18.68 15.07 -8.93
C GLU A 302 18.41 15.55 -7.51
N ALA A 303 17.14 15.75 -7.17
CA ALA A 303 16.73 16.26 -5.86
C ALA A 303 17.05 15.28 -4.70
N THR A 304 17.11 13.97 -4.97
CA THR A 304 17.29 12.95 -3.92
C THR A 304 18.62 12.22 -3.94
N GLY A 305 19.42 12.39 -5.00
CA GLY A 305 20.64 11.60 -5.22
C GLY A 305 20.37 10.14 -5.64
N ILE A 306 19.10 9.70 -5.69
CA ILE A 306 18.75 8.33 -6.07
C ILE A 306 18.98 8.12 -7.57
N ARG A 307 19.60 7.00 -7.92
CA ARG A 307 19.86 6.56 -9.30
C ARG A 307 19.35 5.13 -9.48
N GLY A 308 19.15 4.71 -10.71
CA GLY A 308 18.74 3.34 -11.05
C GLY A 308 19.44 2.87 -12.30
N ARG A 309 19.35 1.58 -12.60
CA ARG A 309 19.95 0.98 -13.79
C ARG A 309 18.96 0.33 -14.74
N THR A 310 17.67 0.28 -14.39
CA THR A 310 16.63 -0.30 -15.26
C THR A 310 15.66 0.78 -15.69
N VAL A 311 15.58 1.05 -17.00
CA VAL A 311 14.55 1.88 -17.61
C VAL A 311 13.44 0.99 -18.14
N THR A 312 12.20 1.30 -17.75
CA THR A 312 10.99 0.63 -18.23
C THR A 312 10.10 1.61 -18.94
N LEU A 313 9.78 1.32 -20.20
CA LEU A 313 8.78 2.00 -21.01
C LEU A 313 7.44 1.27 -20.89
N LYS A 314 6.37 2.02 -20.63
CA LYS A 314 4.99 1.56 -20.63
C LYS A 314 4.24 2.25 -21.76
N VAL A 315 3.61 1.48 -22.62
CA VAL A 315 2.73 1.96 -23.71
C VAL A 315 1.36 1.33 -23.49
N LYS A 316 0.33 2.16 -23.43
CA LYS A 316 -1.07 1.71 -23.45
C LYS A 316 -1.74 2.21 -24.71
N TYR A 317 -2.39 1.33 -25.43
CA TYR A 317 -3.09 1.63 -26.68
C TYR A 317 -4.55 2.08 -26.47
N ALA A 318 -5.19 2.53 -27.52
CA ALA A 318 -6.58 3.02 -27.54
C ALA A 318 -7.60 2.00 -26.99
N ASP A 319 -7.36 0.71 -27.21
CA ASP A 319 -8.16 -0.42 -26.73
C ASP A 319 -7.83 -0.88 -25.30
N PHE A 320 -6.99 -0.12 -24.60
CA PHE A 320 -6.47 -0.43 -23.26
C PHE A 320 -5.53 -1.64 -23.17
N SER A 321 -5.19 -2.31 -24.28
CA SER A 321 -4.07 -3.24 -24.30
C SER A 321 -2.77 -2.50 -23.96
N GLN A 322 -1.78 -3.23 -23.40
CA GLN A 322 -0.58 -2.61 -22.87
C GLN A 322 0.67 -3.39 -23.28
N ALA A 323 1.68 -2.67 -23.74
CA ALA A 323 3.04 -3.18 -23.89
C ALA A 323 3.95 -2.56 -22.83
N THR A 324 4.78 -3.39 -22.22
CA THR A 324 5.86 -2.94 -21.31
C THR A 324 7.17 -3.50 -21.84
N ARG A 325 8.19 -2.62 -21.94
CA ARG A 325 9.55 -2.98 -22.37
C ARG A 325 10.54 -2.42 -21.37
N SER A 326 11.58 -3.17 -21.05
CA SER A 326 12.61 -2.72 -20.11
C SER A 326 14.00 -3.07 -20.60
N ARG A 327 14.97 -2.23 -20.22
CA ARG A 327 16.41 -2.48 -20.41
C ARG A 327 17.13 -2.18 -19.10
N THR A 328 17.94 -3.13 -18.66
CA THR A 328 18.80 -2.99 -17.48
C THR A 328 20.24 -2.80 -17.95
N GLY A 329 20.88 -1.71 -17.50
CA GLY A 329 22.29 -1.45 -17.72
C GLY A 329 23.17 -2.13 -16.65
N LEU A 330 24.47 -2.22 -16.93
CA LEU A 330 25.47 -2.72 -15.96
C LEU A 330 25.74 -1.68 -14.86
N THR A 331 25.69 -0.40 -15.22
CA THR A 331 25.95 0.74 -14.33
C THR A 331 24.68 1.54 -14.05
N LEU A 332 24.72 2.32 -12.98
CA LEU A 332 23.68 3.30 -12.67
C LEU A 332 23.62 4.39 -13.76
N ILE A 333 22.44 4.81 -14.11
CA ILE A 333 22.19 5.93 -15.00
C ILE A 333 22.58 7.23 -14.30
N THR A 334 23.48 7.99 -14.90
CA THR A 334 24.06 9.22 -14.34
C THR A 334 23.61 10.49 -15.02
N ALA A 335 23.01 10.36 -16.22
CA ALA A 335 22.53 11.49 -17.00
C ALA A 335 21.10 11.30 -17.52
N ARG A 336 20.36 12.41 -17.64
CA ARG A 336 19.02 12.44 -18.25
C ARG A 336 19.00 11.85 -19.66
N GLY A 337 20.05 12.15 -20.47
CA GLY A 337 20.17 11.70 -21.84
C GLY A 337 20.18 10.17 -22.00
N GLU A 338 20.73 9.46 -21.03
CA GLU A 338 20.74 7.99 -21.02
C GLU A 338 19.31 7.42 -20.88
N ILE A 339 18.45 8.03 -20.02
CA ILE A 339 17.05 7.64 -19.92
C ILE A 339 16.34 7.90 -21.26
N ALA A 340 16.59 9.03 -21.88
CA ALA A 340 15.99 9.40 -23.17
C ALA A 340 16.39 8.42 -24.28
N GLN A 341 17.68 8.14 -24.41
CA GLN A 341 18.21 7.19 -25.39
C GLN A 341 17.62 5.78 -25.23
N VAL A 342 17.61 5.27 -24.01
CA VAL A 342 17.05 3.95 -23.72
C VAL A 342 15.54 3.94 -23.98
N SER A 343 14.80 4.97 -23.55
CA SER A 343 13.35 5.05 -23.75
C SER A 343 13.00 5.08 -25.24
N ARG A 344 13.71 5.84 -26.05
CA ARG A 344 13.55 5.88 -27.51
C ARG A 344 13.81 4.52 -28.15
N ALA A 345 14.93 3.86 -27.80
CA ALA A 345 15.27 2.53 -28.32
C ALA A 345 14.23 1.45 -27.94
N LEU A 346 13.54 1.61 -26.79
CA LEU A 346 12.44 0.72 -26.40
C LEU A 346 11.11 1.06 -27.09
N LEU A 347 10.93 2.33 -27.52
CA LEU A 347 9.75 2.81 -28.20
C LEU A 347 9.74 2.47 -29.68
N GLU A 348 10.85 2.63 -30.36
CA GLU A 348 11.02 2.46 -31.81
C GLU A 348 10.43 1.15 -32.38
N PRO A 349 10.67 -0.04 -31.78
CA PRO A 349 10.11 -1.31 -32.26
C PRO A 349 8.59 -1.43 -32.11
N LEU A 350 7.94 -0.49 -31.43
CA LEU A 350 6.49 -0.44 -31.22
C LEU A 350 5.77 0.44 -32.24
N PHE A 351 6.51 1.01 -33.20
CA PHE A 351 5.97 1.88 -34.26
C PHE A 351 6.24 1.29 -35.65
N PRO A 352 5.27 1.43 -36.60
CA PRO A 352 3.96 2.05 -36.36
C PRO A 352 3.11 1.23 -35.38
N PRO A 353 2.35 1.89 -34.49
CA PRO A 353 1.57 1.17 -33.49
C PRO A 353 0.34 0.51 -34.15
N PRO A 354 -0.05 -0.72 -33.74
CA PRO A 354 -1.22 -1.41 -34.29
C PRO A 354 -2.52 -0.65 -34.00
N ARG A 355 -2.50 0.21 -33.00
CA ARG A 355 -3.57 1.13 -32.58
C ARG A 355 -2.93 2.37 -31.99
N GLY A 356 -3.64 3.50 -31.98
CA GLY A 356 -3.12 4.75 -31.44
C GLY A 356 -2.65 4.59 -29.99
N VAL A 357 -1.54 5.25 -29.66
CA VAL A 357 -0.95 5.24 -28.31
C VAL A 357 -1.70 6.23 -27.41
N ARG A 358 -2.43 5.70 -26.44
CA ARG A 358 -3.26 6.45 -25.50
C ARG A 358 -2.47 6.99 -24.31
N LEU A 359 -1.47 6.24 -23.83
CA LEU A 359 -0.67 6.57 -22.63
C LEU A 359 0.76 6.14 -22.84
N LEU A 360 1.68 6.98 -22.40
CA LEU A 360 3.10 6.64 -22.24
C LEU A 360 3.52 6.82 -20.79
N GLY A 361 4.45 5.97 -20.36
CA GLY A 361 5.09 6.06 -19.05
C GLY A 361 6.54 5.62 -19.09
N VAL A 362 7.37 6.31 -18.31
CA VAL A 362 8.79 5.97 -18.09
C VAL A 362 9.01 5.71 -16.61
N THR A 363 9.71 4.63 -16.30
CA THR A 363 10.04 4.25 -14.92
C THR A 363 11.50 3.86 -14.83
N LEU A 364 12.19 4.39 -13.81
CA LEU A 364 13.53 4.00 -13.40
C LEU A 364 13.42 3.09 -12.17
N SER A 365 14.08 1.94 -12.19
CA SER A 365 14.07 0.94 -11.10
C SER A 365 15.43 0.29 -10.93
N THR A 366 15.55 -0.69 -10.04
CA THR A 366 16.83 -1.22 -9.55
C THR A 366 17.67 -0.07 -9.04
N LEU A 367 17.14 0.55 -7.97
CA LEU A 367 17.68 1.80 -7.42
C LEU A 367 18.87 1.51 -6.50
N ASN A 368 19.83 2.44 -6.42
CA ASN A 368 20.97 2.36 -5.50
C ASN A 368 20.57 2.33 -4.01
N SER A 369 19.35 2.76 -3.68
CA SER A 369 18.79 2.63 -2.32
C SER A 369 18.41 1.20 -1.94
N GLU A 370 18.43 0.24 -2.91
CA GLU A 370 18.17 -1.19 -2.68
C GLU A 370 19.44 -1.99 -2.41
N GLU A 371 20.63 -1.42 -2.66
CA GLU A 371 21.89 -2.09 -2.35
C GLU A 371 22.12 -1.99 -0.84
N PRO A 372 22.29 -3.13 -0.12
CA PRO A 372 22.76 -3.09 1.26
C PRO A 372 24.12 -2.38 1.27
N ALA A 373 24.34 -1.48 2.20
CA ALA A 373 25.66 -0.97 2.49
C ALA A 373 26.55 -2.19 2.77
N GLU A 374 27.56 -2.41 1.90
CA GLU A 374 28.55 -3.49 1.97
C GLU A 374 28.03 -4.93 1.68
N ALA A 375 27.85 -5.26 0.41
CA ALA A 375 28.26 -6.56 -0.04
C ALA A 375 29.80 -6.49 -0.19
N GLY A 376 30.51 -7.00 0.81
CA GLY A 376 31.96 -7.14 0.78
C GLY A 376 32.39 -7.78 -0.54
N ALA A 377 33.44 -7.23 -1.14
CA ALA A 377 33.99 -7.67 -2.40
C ALA A 377 34.15 -9.21 -2.41
N GLN A 378 33.34 -9.88 -3.20
CA GLN A 378 33.54 -11.31 -3.49
C GLN A 378 34.85 -11.42 -4.30
N LEU A 379 35.89 -11.81 -3.60
CA LEU A 379 37.17 -12.16 -4.24
C LEU A 379 36.94 -13.27 -5.28
N THR A 380 37.06 -12.93 -6.55
CA THR A 380 37.08 -13.91 -7.63
C THR A 380 38.38 -14.71 -7.47
N LEU A 381 38.25 -15.95 -7.05
CA LEU A 381 39.34 -16.92 -7.15
C LEU A 381 39.60 -17.19 -8.63
N LEU A 382 40.70 -16.66 -9.14
CA LEU A 382 41.31 -17.12 -10.39
C LEU A 382 41.88 -18.51 -10.15
N VAL A 383 41.31 -19.52 -10.83
CA VAL A 383 41.89 -20.84 -11.03
C VAL A 383 42.43 -20.92 -12.44
#